data_0a0bf2859f0bf462e209c36746a927c0
#
_entry.id   0a0bf2859f0bf462e209c36746a927c0
#
_cell.length_a   1.000
_cell.length_b   1.000
_cell.length_c   1.000
_cell.angle_alpha   90.00
_cell.angle_beta   90.00
_cell.angle_gamma   90.00
#
_symmetry.space_group_name_H-M   'P 1'
#
loop_
_entity.id
_entity.type
_entity.pdbx_description
1 polymer ?
#
loop_
_entity_poly.entity_id
_entity_poly.type
_entity_poly.pdbx_seq_one_letter_code
_entity_poly.pdbx_strand_id
1 'polypeptide(L)'
;YMPFPPTWPTYIPKDKLAGWFEYYAESMELNVWTKTTFINAEYDKAKKNWNVKLKLSDGNEKIMKPKHIVMAVGVSSVPNRTKIPGMEGYKGKVIHSTDYSSGRDYKGKNVLVFGTGTSAHDVAQDLYVHGANVKIVQRSPSMVVNVEPSAQLPYQLYREGPNTDDCDLITISSPLKVLKKTHQLLTEKTKEIDKSLLDKLEEVGFRLEYGEENTGWQFKYLTRGGGYYFNVGASDLIAERKIQVIQFSDIINFNPLGIEMKSGDNFNIDLMVTATGYKGQEYVVEEFFGKSVVEKVGPIWGFDNDRQELRNMWMQTNQPGLWFHAGSLAQCRIFSKFLALQIRAIQEGILI
;
A
#
# COMPACT_ATOMS: atom_id res chain seq x y z
N TYR A 1 -2.06 -23.12 1.81
CA TYR A 1 -2.15 -24.51 2.28
C TYR A 1 -2.97 -24.62 3.57
N MET A 2 -2.85 -23.65 4.48
CA MET A 2 -3.67 -23.59 5.70
C MET A 2 -4.70 -22.48 5.56
N PRO A 3 -6.01 -22.80 5.57
CA PRO A 3 -7.05 -21.77 5.55
C PRO A 3 -7.13 -21.06 6.91
N PHE A 4 -7.67 -19.84 6.91
CA PHE A 4 -8.08 -19.21 8.17
C PHE A 4 -9.22 -20.01 8.82
N PRO A 5 -9.28 -20.07 10.16
CA PRO A 5 -10.40 -20.71 10.84
C PRO A 5 -11.75 -20.11 10.42
N PRO A 6 -12.76 -20.95 10.13
CA PRO A 6 -14.05 -20.46 9.63
C PRO A 6 -14.82 -19.59 10.64
N THR A 7 -14.45 -19.66 11.92
CA THR A 7 -15.02 -18.84 13.00
C THR A 7 -14.43 -17.44 13.10
N TRP A 8 -13.45 -17.13 12.28
CA TRP A 8 -12.82 -15.81 12.31
C TRP A 8 -13.70 -14.75 11.66
N PRO A 9 -13.59 -13.47 12.11
CA PRO A 9 -14.36 -12.39 11.51
C PRO A 9 -13.90 -12.14 10.08
N THR A 10 -14.80 -11.60 9.24
CA THR A 10 -14.51 -11.21 7.85
C THR A 10 -13.30 -10.28 7.77
N TYR A 11 -13.19 -9.32 8.68
CA TYR A 11 -12.04 -8.41 8.80
C TYR A 11 -11.19 -8.88 9.97
N ILE A 12 -10.09 -9.53 9.66
CA ILE A 12 -9.20 -10.13 10.67
C ILE A 12 -8.40 -9.02 11.37
N PRO A 13 -8.47 -8.90 12.72
CA PRO A 13 -7.61 -7.98 13.46
C PRO A 13 -6.13 -8.27 13.24
N LYS A 14 -5.28 -7.20 13.17
CA LYS A 14 -3.85 -7.33 12.83
C LYS A 14 -3.09 -8.30 13.74
N ASP A 15 -3.35 -8.26 15.06
CA ASP A 15 -2.64 -9.10 16.01
C ASP A 15 -3.03 -10.56 15.87
N LYS A 16 -4.30 -10.83 15.52
CA LYS A 16 -4.78 -12.18 15.23
C LYS A 16 -4.13 -12.74 13.95
N LEU A 17 -4.00 -11.88 12.91
CA LEU A 17 -3.33 -12.25 11.67
C LEU A 17 -1.82 -12.47 11.90
N ALA A 18 -1.16 -11.64 12.72
CA ALA A 18 0.25 -11.80 13.08
C ALA A 18 0.50 -13.15 13.76
N GLY A 19 -0.30 -13.50 14.77
CA GLY A 19 -0.20 -14.81 15.44
C GLY A 19 -0.46 -15.98 14.50
N TRP A 20 -1.36 -15.81 13.51
CA TRP A 20 -1.57 -16.84 12.50
C TRP A 20 -0.34 -17.04 11.60
N PHE A 21 0.37 -15.99 11.22
CA PHE A 21 1.59 -16.11 10.44
C PHE A 21 2.72 -16.82 11.22
N GLU A 22 2.87 -16.53 12.51
CA GLU A 22 3.82 -17.24 13.38
C GLU A 22 3.48 -18.73 13.45
N TYR A 23 2.22 -19.06 13.74
CA TYR A 23 1.74 -20.44 13.76
C TYR A 23 1.90 -21.15 12.41
N TYR A 24 1.60 -20.45 11.29
CA TYR A 24 1.79 -20.97 9.95
C TYR A 24 3.26 -21.31 9.68
N ALA A 25 4.17 -20.43 10.04
CA ALA A 25 5.61 -20.64 9.84
C ALA A 25 6.10 -21.85 10.64
N GLU A 26 5.67 -21.99 11.89
CA GLU A 26 6.00 -23.10 12.76
C GLU A 26 5.42 -24.43 12.26
N SER A 27 4.10 -24.45 11.97
CA SER A 27 3.39 -25.65 11.54
C SER A 27 3.87 -26.19 10.18
N MET A 28 4.31 -25.30 9.31
CA MET A 28 4.84 -25.65 7.98
C MET A 28 6.36 -25.83 7.97
N GLU A 29 7.00 -25.78 9.16
CA GLU A 29 8.45 -25.94 9.35
C GLU A 29 9.25 -25.01 8.42
N LEU A 30 8.78 -23.78 8.21
CA LEU A 30 9.46 -22.82 7.34
C LEU A 30 10.75 -22.33 7.97
N ASN A 31 11.82 -22.30 7.19
CA ASN A 31 13.11 -21.80 7.63
C ASN A 31 13.12 -20.27 7.68
N VAL A 32 12.57 -19.70 8.74
CA VAL A 32 12.43 -18.25 8.96
C VAL A 32 13.55 -17.74 9.86
N TRP A 33 14.31 -16.76 9.39
CA TRP A 33 15.38 -16.12 10.13
C TRP A 33 14.94 -14.75 10.62
N THR A 34 14.40 -14.69 11.82
CA THR A 34 14.04 -13.43 12.47
C THR A 34 15.28 -12.64 12.88
N LYS A 35 15.15 -11.31 13.07
CA LYS A 35 16.26 -10.40 13.46
C LYS A 35 17.49 -10.54 12.53
N THR A 36 17.27 -10.88 11.27
CA THR A 36 18.30 -10.98 10.25
C THR A 36 18.06 -9.88 9.22
N THR A 37 19.09 -9.06 9.00
CA THR A 37 19.01 -7.94 8.06
C THR A 37 19.71 -8.28 6.76
N PHE A 38 19.03 -8.10 5.64
CA PHE A 38 19.63 -8.14 4.31
C PHE A 38 20.42 -6.84 4.10
N ILE A 39 21.71 -6.93 3.85
CA ILE A 39 22.58 -5.75 3.67
C ILE A 39 22.67 -5.39 2.20
N ASN A 40 23.17 -6.29 1.38
CA ASN A 40 23.27 -6.13 -0.07
C ASN A 40 23.44 -7.49 -0.76
N ALA A 41 23.35 -7.49 -2.09
CA ALA A 41 23.69 -8.63 -2.90
C ALA A 41 24.30 -8.23 -4.24
N GLU A 42 25.27 -9.04 -4.71
CA GLU A 42 25.91 -8.91 -6.01
C GLU A 42 25.73 -10.19 -6.83
N TYR A 43 25.41 -10.05 -8.11
CA TYR A 43 25.23 -11.19 -9.00
C TYR A 43 26.53 -11.62 -9.67
N ASP A 44 26.97 -12.84 -9.39
CA ASP A 44 28.11 -13.48 -10.06
C ASP A 44 27.66 -14.12 -11.38
N LYS A 45 27.97 -13.46 -12.49
CA LYS A 45 27.57 -13.91 -13.83
C LYS A 45 28.21 -15.25 -14.22
N ALA A 46 29.43 -15.52 -13.76
CA ALA A 46 30.16 -16.77 -14.10
C ALA A 46 29.54 -17.96 -13.36
N LYS A 47 29.16 -17.79 -12.11
CA LYS A 47 28.55 -18.83 -11.28
C LYS A 47 27.02 -18.86 -11.36
N LYS A 48 26.41 -17.87 -12.00
CA LYS A 48 24.95 -17.71 -12.10
C LYS A 48 24.26 -17.76 -10.72
N ASN A 49 24.82 -17.08 -9.73
CA ASN A 49 24.29 -17.00 -8.38
C ASN A 49 24.52 -15.60 -7.77
N TRP A 50 23.91 -15.35 -6.62
CA TRP A 50 24.07 -14.13 -5.86
C TRP A 50 25.09 -14.33 -4.73
N ASN A 51 25.88 -13.32 -4.42
CA ASN A 51 26.62 -13.20 -3.16
C ASN A 51 25.81 -12.26 -2.26
N VAL A 52 25.08 -12.83 -1.31
CA VAL A 52 24.17 -12.08 -0.41
C VAL A 52 24.86 -11.89 0.92
N LYS A 53 24.96 -10.64 1.37
CA LYS A 53 25.49 -10.27 2.68
C LYS A 53 24.34 -10.05 3.65
N LEU A 54 24.35 -10.78 4.76
CA LEU A 54 23.36 -10.70 5.83
C LEU A 54 24.05 -10.28 7.13
N LYS A 55 23.32 -9.53 7.97
CA LYS A 55 23.66 -9.29 9.37
C LYS A 55 22.71 -10.09 10.25
N LEU A 56 23.26 -10.98 11.06
CA LEU A 56 22.52 -11.86 11.96
C LEU A 56 22.14 -11.16 13.27
N SER A 57 21.29 -11.81 14.06
CA SER A 57 20.82 -11.33 15.36
C SER A 57 21.91 -11.06 16.39
N ASP A 58 23.02 -11.79 16.31
CA ASP A 58 24.21 -11.65 17.15
C ASP A 58 25.18 -10.56 16.67
N GLY A 59 24.85 -9.88 15.56
CA GLY A 59 25.68 -8.84 14.94
C GLY A 59 26.70 -9.35 13.94
N ASN A 60 26.91 -10.67 13.83
CA ASN A 60 27.83 -11.27 12.87
C ASN A 60 27.30 -11.14 11.44
N GLU A 61 28.22 -11.10 10.48
CA GLU A 61 27.91 -11.12 9.06
C GLU A 61 27.94 -12.55 8.50
N LYS A 62 27.03 -12.86 7.60
CA LYS A 62 26.98 -14.12 6.89
C LYS A 62 26.85 -13.89 5.40
N ILE A 63 27.61 -14.65 4.61
CA ILE A 63 27.48 -14.67 3.14
C ILE A 63 26.70 -15.91 2.73
N MET A 64 25.63 -15.69 1.95
CA MET A 64 24.89 -16.75 1.26
C MET A 64 25.07 -16.66 -0.24
N LYS A 65 24.95 -17.81 -0.93
CA LYS A 65 25.10 -17.89 -2.39
C LYS A 65 23.88 -18.51 -3.07
N PRO A 66 22.69 -17.91 -2.94
CA PRO A 66 21.48 -18.43 -3.58
C PRO A 66 21.53 -18.24 -5.10
N LYS A 67 20.86 -19.11 -5.86
CA LYS A 67 20.60 -18.92 -7.29
C LYS A 67 19.48 -17.90 -7.53
N HIS A 68 18.50 -17.85 -6.64
CA HIS A 68 17.30 -16.99 -6.74
C HIS A 68 17.09 -16.18 -5.48
N ILE A 69 16.72 -14.93 -5.64
CA ILE A 69 16.23 -14.04 -4.58
C ILE A 69 14.80 -13.62 -4.97
N VAL A 70 13.86 -13.83 -4.06
CA VAL A 70 12.47 -13.34 -4.21
C VAL A 70 12.26 -12.17 -3.26
N MET A 71 12.06 -10.98 -3.82
CA MET A 71 11.74 -9.78 -3.05
C MET A 71 10.26 -9.81 -2.66
N ALA A 72 9.99 -10.15 -1.41
CA ALA A 72 8.63 -10.22 -0.85
C ALA A 72 8.38 -9.11 0.19
N VAL A 73 8.87 -7.90 -0.10
CA VAL A 73 8.88 -6.74 0.81
C VAL A 73 7.60 -5.87 0.72
N GLY A 74 6.60 -6.29 -0.05
CA GLY A 74 5.36 -5.53 -0.26
C GLY A 74 5.53 -4.33 -1.19
N VAL A 75 4.45 -3.60 -1.43
CA VAL A 75 4.42 -2.41 -2.31
C VAL A 75 4.62 -1.09 -1.56
N SER A 76 4.67 -1.11 -0.22
CA SER A 76 4.70 0.07 0.64
C SER A 76 5.84 -0.04 1.66
N SER A 77 7.09 -0.21 1.17
CA SER A 77 8.25 -0.49 2.03
C SER A 77 8.99 0.76 2.48
N VAL A 78 9.29 1.69 1.56
CA VAL A 78 10.10 2.87 1.83
C VAL A 78 9.21 4.11 1.96
N PRO A 79 9.14 4.76 3.14
CA PRO A 79 8.34 5.97 3.33
C PRO A 79 8.76 7.09 2.37
N ASN A 80 7.80 7.69 1.70
CA ASN A 80 8.04 8.84 0.86
C ASN A 80 8.03 10.12 1.70
N ARG A 81 9.16 10.45 2.31
CA ARG A 81 9.34 11.66 3.14
C ARG A 81 9.55 12.90 2.26
N THR A 82 8.57 13.20 1.43
CA THR A 82 8.61 14.36 0.53
C THR A 82 8.67 15.64 1.33
N LYS A 83 9.58 16.54 0.94
CA LYS A 83 9.60 17.93 1.45
C LYS A 83 8.37 18.66 0.91
N ILE A 84 7.51 19.12 1.80
CA ILE A 84 6.38 19.97 1.43
C ILE A 84 6.90 21.39 1.34
N PRO A 85 6.75 22.08 0.19
CA PRO A 85 7.27 23.43 0.01
C PRO A 85 6.77 24.41 1.09
N GLY A 86 7.69 25.15 1.68
CA GLY A 86 7.40 26.13 2.75
C GLY A 86 7.32 25.53 4.16
N MET A 87 7.19 24.21 4.31
CA MET A 87 7.05 23.56 5.63
C MET A 87 8.27 23.76 6.53
N GLU A 88 9.42 24.09 5.99
CA GLU A 88 10.64 24.46 6.74
C GLU A 88 10.45 25.70 7.63
N GLY A 89 9.45 26.52 7.35
CA GLY A 89 9.03 27.63 8.20
C GLY A 89 8.44 27.20 9.54
N TYR A 90 7.80 26.03 9.60
CA TYR A 90 7.23 25.48 10.83
C TYR A 90 8.32 24.92 11.73
N LYS A 91 8.25 25.25 13.05
CA LYS A 91 9.26 24.86 14.05
C LYS A 91 8.77 23.78 15.01
N GLY A 92 7.51 23.35 14.87
CA GLY A 92 6.95 22.29 15.70
C GLY A 92 7.31 20.89 15.18
N LYS A 93 6.65 19.89 15.76
CA LYS A 93 6.91 18.48 15.44
C LYS A 93 6.29 18.07 14.13
N VAL A 94 7.10 17.49 13.24
CA VAL A 94 6.66 16.87 11.97
C VAL A 94 7.08 15.41 11.98
N ILE A 95 6.13 14.50 11.72
CA ILE A 95 6.40 13.05 11.57
C ILE A 95 5.78 12.52 10.28
N HIS A 96 6.34 11.43 9.75
CA HIS A 96 5.66 10.66 8.71
C HIS A 96 4.66 9.69 9.34
N SER A 97 3.59 9.33 8.62
CA SER A 97 2.58 8.37 9.10
C SER A 97 3.16 7.01 9.52
N THR A 98 4.31 6.62 8.98
CA THR A 98 5.05 5.41 9.41
C THR A 98 5.57 5.50 10.85
N ASP A 99 5.85 6.72 11.35
CA ASP A 99 6.38 6.97 12.69
C ASP A 99 5.26 7.27 13.69
N TYR A 100 4.01 7.29 13.23
CA TYR A 100 2.83 7.49 14.06
C TYR A 100 2.45 6.19 14.76
N SER A 101 2.19 6.24 16.05
CA SER A 101 1.83 5.07 16.86
C SER A 101 0.42 5.15 17.46
N SER A 102 0.03 6.31 17.99
CA SER A 102 -1.27 6.50 18.66
C SER A 102 -1.61 7.97 18.85
N GLY A 103 -2.91 8.29 18.87
CA GLY A 103 -3.45 9.62 19.20
C GLY A 103 -3.45 9.96 20.70
N ARG A 104 -3.17 9.00 21.57
CA ARG A 104 -3.32 9.16 23.04
C ARG A 104 -2.60 10.36 23.63
N ASP A 105 -1.42 10.68 23.13
CA ASP A 105 -0.60 11.78 23.62
C ASP A 105 -1.02 13.16 23.06
N TYR A 106 -2.04 13.20 22.20
CA TYR A 106 -2.44 14.41 21.48
C TYR A 106 -3.83 14.94 21.89
N LYS A 107 -4.38 14.50 23.03
CA LYS A 107 -5.66 15.02 23.55
C LYS A 107 -5.61 16.54 23.70
N GLY A 108 -6.60 17.23 23.12
CA GLY A 108 -6.70 18.69 23.11
C GLY A 108 -5.68 19.41 22.21
N LYS A 109 -4.82 18.67 21.50
CA LYS A 109 -3.82 19.22 20.58
C LYS A 109 -4.40 19.48 19.20
N ASN A 110 -3.86 20.50 18.53
CA ASN A 110 -4.19 20.80 17.13
C ASN A 110 -3.26 20.02 16.20
N VAL A 111 -3.82 19.11 15.42
CA VAL A 111 -3.04 18.24 14.54
C VAL A 111 -3.45 18.45 13.09
N LEU A 112 -2.44 18.58 12.23
CA LEU A 112 -2.60 18.70 10.79
C LEU A 112 -2.07 17.44 10.10
N VAL A 113 -2.94 16.73 9.37
CA VAL A 113 -2.60 15.50 8.66
C VAL A 113 -2.56 15.77 7.15
N PHE A 114 -1.39 15.62 6.52
CA PHE A 114 -1.22 15.83 5.07
C PHE A 114 -1.45 14.55 4.29
N GLY A 115 -2.42 14.56 3.41
CA GLY A 115 -2.83 13.45 2.55
C GLY A 115 -4.28 13.05 2.80
N THR A 116 -4.84 12.30 1.85
CA THR A 116 -6.23 11.79 1.87
C THR A 116 -6.33 10.35 1.36
N GLY A 117 -5.27 9.58 1.52
CA GLY A 117 -5.28 8.13 1.35
C GLY A 117 -5.61 7.40 2.66
N THR A 118 -5.54 6.07 2.66
CA THR A 118 -5.86 5.22 3.82
C THR A 118 -5.12 5.65 5.09
N SER A 119 -3.79 5.77 5.04
CA SER A 119 -3.00 6.16 6.23
C SER A 119 -3.40 7.53 6.81
N ALA A 120 -3.76 8.50 5.97
CA ALA A 120 -4.18 9.81 6.44
C ALA A 120 -5.52 9.76 7.16
N HIS A 121 -6.48 9.02 6.61
CA HIS A 121 -7.80 8.84 7.23
C HIS A 121 -7.70 8.08 8.56
N ASP A 122 -6.94 6.97 8.60
CA ASP A 122 -6.76 6.16 9.81
C ASP A 122 -6.09 6.98 10.93
N VAL A 123 -5.02 7.73 10.61
CA VAL A 123 -4.34 8.62 11.57
C VAL A 123 -5.27 9.73 12.05
N ALA A 124 -6.04 10.36 11.14
CA ALA A 124 -6.97 11.42 11.49
C ALA A 124 -8.11 10.92 12.41
N GLN A 125 -8.63 9.73 12.12
CA GLN A 125 -9.67 9.08 12.94
C GLN A 125 -9.15 8.73 14.33
N ASP A 126 -7.97 8.11 14.42
CA ASP A 126 -7.36 7.75 15.70
C ASP A 126 -7.08 8.98 16.56
N LEU A 127 -6.52 10.04 15.99
CA LEU A 127 -6.31 11.31 16.67
C LEU A 127 -7.62 11.92 17.18
N TYR A 128 -8.67 11.95 16.37
CA TYR A 128 -9.98 12.47 16.73
C TYR A 128 -10.59 11.67 17.88
N VAL A 129 -10.59 10.34 17.80
CA VAL A 129 -11.14 9.44 18.85
C VAL A 129 -10.42 9.65 20.19
N HIS A 130 -9.14 9.99 20.17
CA HIS A 130 -8.37 10.31 21.36
C HIS A 130 -8.48 11.79 21.81
N GLY A 131 -9.34 12.58 21.16
CA GLY A 131 -9.68 13.93 21.58
C GLY A 131 -8.75 15.03 21.07
N ALA A 132 -8.03 14.81 19.98
CA ALA A 132 -7.31 15.86 19.28
C ALA A 132 -8.24 16.69 18.39
N ASN A 133 -7.87 17.95 18.10
CA ASN A 133 -8.50 18.80 17.11
C ASN A 133 -7.81 18.55 15.76
N VAL A 134 -8.47 17.83 14.85
CA VAL A 134 -7.85 17.33 13.62
C VAL A 134 -8.30 18.09 12.38
N LYS A 135 -7.33 18.47 11.55
CA LYS A 135 -7.55 18.94 10.18
C LYS A 135 -6.80 18.03 9.22
N ILE A 136 -7.44 17.67 8.09
CA ILE A 136 -6.84 16.89 7.02
C ILE A 136 -6.57 17.79 5.82
N VAL A 137 -5.36 17.71 5.24
CA VAL A 137 -4.96 18.52 4.09
C VAL A 137 -5.02 17.71 2.83
N GLN A 138 -5.88 18.11 1.92
CA GLN A 138 -6.05 17.51 0.62
C GLN A 138 -5.27 18.27 -0.46
N ARG A 139 -4.32 17.60 -1.12
CA ARG A 139 -3.60 18.13 -2.28
C ARG A 139 -4.27 17.76 -3.60
N SER A 140 -4.69 16.52 -3.72
CA SER A 140 -5.30 15.95 -4.94
C SER A 140 -6.61 15.25 -4.59
N PRO A 141 -7.56 15.16 -5.51
CA PRO A 141 -8.76 14.36 -5.30
C PRO A 141 -8.41 12.92 -4.90
N SER A 142 -9.28 12.28 -4.13
CA SER A 142 -9.12 10.89 -3.67
C SER A 142 -10.42 10.12 -3.84
N MET A 143 -10.32 8.83 -4.05
CA MET A 143 -11.49 7.95 -4.05
C MET A 143 -11.81 7.52 -2.63
N VAL A 144 -13.08 7.65 -2.25
CA VAL A 144 -13.64 7.13 -0.99
C VAL A 144 -14.67 6.06 -1.35
N VAL A 145 -14.63 4.94 -0.64
CA VAL A 145 -15.54 3.82 -0.85
C VAL A 145 -15.88 3.24 0.52
N ASN A 146 -17.15 3.02 0.83
CA ASN A 146 -17.52 2.29 2.03
C ASN A 146 -16.97 0.86 1.97
N VAL A 147 -16.40 0.39 3.08
CA VAL A 147 -15.84 -0.97 3.14
C VAL A 147 -16.92 -2.01 2.86
N GLU A 148 -18.16 -1.76 3.31
CA GLU A 148 -19.35 -2.57 3.00
C GLU A 148 -20.51 -1.67 2.56
N PRO A 149 -21.23 -2.09 1.54
CA PRO A 149 -21.00 -3.25 0.65
C PRO A 149 -20.06 -2.93 -0.51
N SER A 150 -19.73 -1.67 -0.75
CA SER A 150 -19.19 -1.15 -2.00
C SER A 150 -17.78 -1.69 -2.34
N ALA A 151 -16.84 -1.69 -1.38
CA ALA A 151 -15.50 -2.23 -1.60
C ALA A 151 -15.50 -3.76 -1.76
N GLN A 152 -16.59 -4.45 -1.38
CA GLN A 152 -16.73 -5.90 -1.49
C GLN A 152 -17.27 -6.35 -2.87
N LEU A 153 -17.81 -5.45 -3.67
CA LEU A 153 -18.39 -5.81 -4.99
C LEU A 153 -17.43 -6.62 -5.89
N PRO A 154 -16.14 -6.28 -6.00
CA PRO A 154 -15.20 -7.07 -6.81
C PRO A 154 -14.96 -8.50 -6.30
N TYR A 155 -15.30 -8.77 -5.04
CA TYR A 155 -15.09 -10.08 -4.40
C TYR A 155 -16.36 -10.94 -4.33
N GLN A 156 -17.46 -10.52 -4.95
CA GLN A 156 -18.73 -11.23 -4.89
C GLN A 156 -18.61 -12.64 -5.46
N LEU A 157 -17.78 -12.85 -6.49
CA LEU A 157 -17.48 -14.18 -7.02
C LEU A 157 -17.02 -15.18 -5.94
N TYR A 158 -16.21 -14.73 -4.98
CA TYR A 158 -15.71 -15.58 -3.90
C TYR A 158 -16.75 -15.85 -2.80
N ARG A 159 -17.86 -15.13 -2.77
CA ARG A 159 -18.96 -15.34 -1.82
C ARG A 159 -20.05 -16.25 -2.39
N GLU A 160 -20.31 -16.15 -3.68
CA GLU A 160 -21.45 -16.77 -4.36
C GLU A 160 -21.03 -17.77 -5.45
N GLY A 161 -19.76 -17.83 -5.76
CA GLY A 161 -19.21 -18.64 -6.85
C GLY A 161 -18.83 -20.08 -6.41
N PRO A 162 -18.07 -20.77 -7.27
CA PRO A 162 -17.53 -22.10 -6.97
C PRO A 162 -16.48 -22.05 -5.85
N ASN A 163 -15.70 -23.13 -5.71
CA ASN A 163 -14.59 -23.17 -4.75
C ASN A 163 -13.52 -22.10 -5.03
N THR A 164 -12.66 -21.83 -4.05
CA THR A 164 -11.68 -20.75 -4.11
C THR A 164 -10.69 -20.89 -5.28
N ASP A 165 -10.27 -22.13 -5.61
CA ASP A 165 -9.30 -22.34 -6.70
C ASP A 165 -9.91 -22.01 -8.07
N ASP A 166 -11.17 -22.35 -8.30
CA ASP A 166 -11.90 -21.99 -9.52
C ASP A 166 -12.16 -20.47 -9.59
N CYS A 167 -12.52 -19.84 -8.46
CA CYS A 167 -12.63 -18.37 -8.38
C CYS A 167 -11.31 -17.69 -8.73
N ASP A 168 -10.19 -18.21 -8.22
CA ASP A 168 -8.85 -17.72 -8.53
C ASP A 168 -8.57 -17.79 -10.04
N LEU A 169 -8.86 -18.94 -10.69
CA LEU A 169 -8.68 -19.11 -12.14
C LEU A 169 -9.56 -18.16 -12.95
N ILE A 170 -10.83 -18.00 -12.61
CA ILE A 170 -11.74 -17.05 -13.25
C ILE A 170 -11.20 -15.63 -13.17
N THR A 171 -10.72 -15.25 -11.97
CA THR A 171 -10.21 -13.90 -11.72
C THR A 171 -8.98 -13.58 -12.57
N ILE A 172 -8.00 -14.50 -12.62
CA ILE A 172 -6.74 -14.25 -13.34
C ILE A 172 -6.85 -14.49 -14.86
N SER A 173 -7.85 -15.24 -15.33
CA SER A 173 -8.06 -15.48 -16.76
C SER A 173 -8.72 -14.31 -17.49
N SER A 174 -9.23 -13.31 -16.74
CA SER A 174 -9.90 -12.16 -17.34
C SER A 174 -8.91 -11.21 -18.03
N PRO A 175 -9.00 -10.99 -19.36
CA PRO A 175 -8.14 -10.04 -20.05
C PRO A 175 -8.28 -8.63 -19.47
N LEU A 176 -7.19 -7.86 -19.44
CA LEU A 176 -7.17 -6.53 -18.82
C LEU A 176 -8.26 -5.59 -19.35
N LYS A 177 -8.58 -5.65 -20.65
CA LYS A 177 -9.67 -4.83 -21.25
C LYS A 177 -11.05 -5.20 -20.68
N VAL A 178 -11.30 -6.49 -20.46
CA VAL A 178 -12.56 -6.98 -19.85
C VAL A 178 -12.60 -6.55 -18.39
N LEU A 179 -11.50 -6.74 -17.66
CA LEU A 179 -11.37 -6.34 -16.27
C LEU A 179 -11.61 -4.83 -16.10
N LYS A 180 -11.03 -3.98 -16.95
CA LYS A 180 -11.29 -2.53 -16.94
C LYS A 180 -12.79 -2.22 -17.09
N LYS A 181 -13.46 -2.86 -18.07
CA LYS A 181 -14.89 -2.66 -18.31
C LYS A 181 -15.73 -3.07 -17.11
N THR A 182 -15.44 -4.21 -16.53
CA THR A 182 -16.10 -4.68 -15.30
C THR A 182 -15.93 -3.68 -14.17
N HIS A 183 -14.70 -3.19 -13.95
CA HIS A 183 -14.44 -2.23 -12.87
C HIS A 183 -15.05 -0.84 -13.11
N GLN A 184 -15.20 -0.40 -14.35
CA GLN A 184 -15.99 0.79 -14.68
C GLN A 184 -17.45 0.64 -14.21
N LEU A 185 -18.09 -0.49 -14.53
CA LEU A 185 -19.47 -0.78 -14.11
C LEU A 185 -19.58 -0.89 -12.58
N LEU A 186 -18.64 -1.58 -11.92
CA LEU A 186 -18.61 -1.66 -10.46
C LEU A 186 -18.39 -0.30 -9.81
N THR A 187 -17.61 0.58 -10.42
CA THR A 187 -17.38 1.94 -9.92
C THR A 187 -18.66 2.78 -9.98
N GLU A 188 -19.40 2.71 -11.09
CA GLU A 188 -20.70 3.40 -11.17
C GLU A 188 -21.68 2.85 -10.12
N LYS A 189 -21.71 1.53 -9.92
CA LYS A 189 -22.54 0.92 -8.88
C LYS A 189 -22.14 1.36 -7.46
N THR A 190 -20.84 1.45 -7.20
CA THR A 190 -20.29 1.97 -5.93
C THR A 190 -20.75 3.41 -5.69
N LYS A 191 -20.69 4.28 -6.72
CA LYS A 191 -21.15 5.69 -6.63
C LYS A 191 -22.63 5.79 -6.28
N GLU A 192 -23.48 4.92 -6.85
CA GLU A 192 -24.90 4.86 -6.52
C GLU A 192 -25.12 4.47 -5.05
N ILE A 193 -24.45 3.42 -4.59
CA ILE A 193 -24.60 2.88 -3.23
C ILE A 193 -24.11 3.88 -2.19
N ASP A 194 -22.95 4.49 -2.42
CA ASP A 194 -22.28 5.38 -1.48
C ASP A 194 -22.71 6.85 -1.63
N LYS A 195 -23.68 7.14 -2.53
CA LYS A 195 -24.07 8.49 -2.91
C LYS A 195 -24.24 9.43 -1.72
N SER A 196 -24.94 9.00 -0.68
CA SER A 196 -25.22 9.85 0.48
C SER A 196 -23.95 10.32 1.20
N LEU A 197 -22.93 9.46 1.30
CA LEU A 197 -21.64 9.82 1.89
C LEU A 197 -20.86 10.74 0.94
N LEU A 198 -20.82 10.39 -0.34
CA LEU A 198 -20.07 11.15 -1.35
C LEU A 198 -20.57 12.57 -1.49
N ASP A 199 -21.89 12.77 -1.57
CA ASP A 199 -22.51 14.10 -1.62
C ASP A 199 -22.11 14.96 -0.39
N LYS A 200 -22.18 14.39 0.83
CA LYS A 200 -21.80 15.10 2.05
C LYS A 200 -20.30 15.45 2.10
N LEU A 201 -19.44 14.58 1.55
CA LEU A 201 -18.01 14.87 1.45
C LEU A 201 -17.76 16.07 0.50
N GLU A 202 -18.45 16.12 -0.64
CA GLU A 202 -18.35 17.26 -1.56
C GLU A 202 -18.87 18.55 -0.93
N GLU A 203 -19.99 18.51 -0.18
CA GLU A 203 -20.55 19.65 0.56
C GLU A 203 -19.59 20.27 1.58
N VAL A 204 -18.67 19.47 2.14
CA VAL A 204 -17.64 19.97 3.06
C VAL A 204 -16.33 20.34 2.36
N GLY A 205 -16.30 20.30 1.02
CA GLY A 205 -15.16 20.68 0.19
C GLY A 205 -14.12 19.58 0.00
N PHE A 206 -14.43 18.31 0.32
CA PHE A 206 -13.58 17.17 -0.03
C PHE A 206 -13.72 16.85 -1.51
N ARG A 207 -12.61 16.82 -2.24
CA ARG A 207 -12.59 16.56 -3.68
C ARG A 207 -12.51 15.08 -3.95
N LEU A 208 -13.48 14.54 -4.68
CA LEU A 208 -13.56 13.13 -5.06
C LEU A 208 -13.00 12.88 -6.46
N GLU A 209 -12.54 11.64 -6.71
CA GLU A 209 -12.20 11.09 -8.02
C GLU A 209 -12.43 9.57 -8.02
N TYR A 210 -12.47 8.95 -9.19
CA TYR A 210 -12.90 7.56 -9.32
C TYR A 210 -11.89 6.69 -10.11
N GLY A 211 -10.63 7.09 -10.09
CA GLY A 211 -9.55 6.41 -10.80
C GLY A 211 -9.47 6.77 -12.28
N GLU A 212 -8.37 6.40 -12.91
CA GLU A 212 -8.16 6.60 -14.34
C GLU A 212 -9.24 5.86 -15.13
N GLU A 213 -9.86 6.52 -16.10
CA GLU A 213 -10.98 5.99 -16.89
C GLU A 213 -12.18 5.53 -16.04
N ASN A 214 -12.35 6.04 -14.81
CA ASN A 214 -13.38 5.60 -13.85
C ASN A 214 -13.30 4.10 -13.49
N THR A 215 -12.11 3.54 -13.43
CA THR A 215 -11.88 2.11 -13.11
C THR A 215 -11.85 1.79 -11.63
N GLY A 216 -12.01 2.81 -10.77
CA GLY A 216 -12.18 2.65 -9.33
C GLY A 216 -10.91 2.30 -8.56
N TRP A 217 -11.12 1.94 -7.28
CA TRP A 217 -10.05 1.73 -6.31
C TRP A 217 -9.11 0.58 -6.67
N GLN A 218 -9.62 -0.49 -7.29
CA GLN A 218 -8.80 -1.67 -7.57
C GLN A 218 -7.74 -1.37 -8.64
N PHE A 219 -8.09 -0.62 -9.68
CA PHE A 219 -7.10 -0.17 -10.67
C PHE A 219 -6.15 0.87 -10.10
N LYS A 220 -6.60 1.75 -9.19
CA LYS A 220 -5.70 2.64 -8.45
C LYS A 220 -4.67 1.85 -7.64
N TYR A 221 -5.09 0.76 -7.00
CA TYR A 221 -4.20 -0.15 -6.32
C TYR A 221 -3.20 -0.82 -7.30
N LEU A 222 -3.69 -1.40 -8.39
CA LEU A 222 -2.86 -2.11 -9.37
C LEU A 222 -1.90 -1.17 -10.13
N THR A 223 -2.23 0.10 -10.29
CA THR A 223 -1.39 1.08 -11.01
C THR A 223 -0.45 1.86 -10.10
N ARG A 224 -0.91 2.27 -8.91
CA ARG A 224 -0.19 3.21 -8.02
C ARG A 224 0.01 2.70 -6.60
N GLY A 225 -0.57 1.55 -6.23
CA GLY A 225 -0.50 1.01 -4.88
C GLY A 225 -1.33 1.77 -3.83
N GLY A 226 -2.18 2.73 -4.22
CA GLY A 226 -2.96 3.53 -3.29
C GLY A 226 -3.69 4.70 -3.93
N GLY A 227 -4.04 5.72 -3.13
CA GLY A 227 -4.79 6.90 -3.58
C GLY A 227 -6.31 6.74 -3.45
N TYR A 228 -6.75 5.85 -2.56
CA TYR A 228 -8.13 5.62 -2.16
C TYR A 228 -8.21 5.43 -0.65
N TYR A 229 -9.42 5.44 -0.12
CA TYR A 229 -9.73 5.09 1.25
C TYR A 229 -10.95 4.17 1.31
N PHE A 230 -10.83 3.09 2.09
CA PHE A 230 -11.97 2.27 2.47
C PHE A 230 -12.56 2.82 3.76
N ASN A 231 -13.73 3.45 3.66
CA ASN A 231 -14.33 4.13 4.78
C ASN A 231 -14.78 3.13 5.86
N VAL A 232 -14.21 3.31 7.04
CA VAL A 232 -14.57 2.63 8.29
C VAL A 232 -14.87 3.66 9.38
N GLY A 233 -15.31 4.88 9.00
CA GLY A 233 -15.75 5.94 9.90
C GLY A 233 -15.02 7.28 9.75
N ALA A 234 -13.81 7.33 9.22
CA ALA A 234 -13.10 8.62 9.09
C ALA A 234 -13.79 9.58 8.13
N SER A 235 -14.31 9.07 7.01
CA SER A 235 -15.03 9.92 6.06
C SER A 235 -16.37 10.42 6.61
N ASP A 236 -17.01 9.65 7.49
CA ASP A 236 -18.22 10.13 8.20
C ASP A 236 -17.87 11.29 9.12
N LEU A 237 -16.77 11.22 9.86
CA LEU A 237 -16.29 12.33 10.69
C LEU A 237 -15.94 13.58 9.87
N ILE A 238 -15.44 13.41 8.65
CA ILE A 238 -15.18 14.51 7.71
C ILE A 238 -16.52 15.10 7.23
N ALA A 239 -17.44 14.27 6.78
CA ALA A 239 -18.77 14.68 6.31
C ALA A 239 -19.58 15.44 7.40
N GLU A 240 -19.40 15.04 8.66
CA GLU A 240 -19.98 15.69 9.83
C GLU A 240 -19.20 16.92 10.34
N ARG A 241 -18.15 17.36 9.63
CA ARG A 241 -17.27 18.49 9.99
C ARG A 241 -16.52 18.32 11.32
N LYS A 242 -16.47 17.14 11.87
CA LYS A 242 -15.70 16.79 13.08
C LYS A 242 -14.20 16.74 12.79
N ILE A 243 -13.81 16.31 11.58
CA ILE A 243 -12.48 16.46 11.02
C ILE A 243 -12.61 17.46 9.86
N GLN A 244 -11.91 18.59 9.95
CA GLN A 244 -11.98 19.64 8.92
C GLN A 244 -11.08 19.32 7.73
N VAL A 245 -11.59 19.57 6.51
CA VAL A 245 -10.81 19.48 5.27
C VAL A 245 -10.21 20.84 4.94
N ILE A 246 -8.92 20.86 4.65
CA ILE A 246 -8.18 22.01 4.11
C ILE A 246 -7.66 21.62 2.73
N GLN A 247 -7.89 22.46 1.72
CA GLN A 247 -7.22 22.28 0.45
C GLN A 247 -5.79 22.81 0.56
N PHE A 248 -4.81 22.02 0.09
CA PHE A 248 -3.39 22.42 0.14
C PHE A 248 -3.14 23.75 -0.59
N SER A 249 -3.85 24.00 -1.68
CA SER A 249 -3.80 25.25 -2.43
C SER A 249 -4.21 26.48 -1.63
N ASP A 250 -4.90 26.32 -0.51
CA ASP A 250 -5.39 27.42 0.32
C ASP A 250 -4.45 27.79 1.45
N ILE A 251 -3.38 27.00 1.65
CA ILE A 251 -2.27 27.32 2.54
C ILE A 251 -1.32 28.23 1.79
N ILE A 252 -1.12 29.47 2.27
CA ILE A 252 -0.20 30.42 1.65
C ILE A 252 1.17 30.42 2.31
N ASN A 253 1.25 30.09 3.60
CA ASN A 253 2.49 30.11 4.33
C ASN A 253 2.52 29.09 5.47
N PHE A 254 3.71 28.58 5.78
CA PHE A 254 4.02 27.87 7.01
C PHE A 254 4.83 28.81 7.91
N ASN A 255 4.27 29.20 9.05
CA ASN A 255 4.93 30.02 10.05
C ASN A 255 5.46 29.15 11.21
N PRO A 256 6.28 29.68 12.13
CA PRO A 256 6.87 28.89 13.20
C PRO A 256 5.87 28.12 14.09
N LEU A 257 4.62 28.56 14.17
CA LEU A 257 3.59 27.97 15.02
C LEU A 257 2.58 27.12 14.24
N GLY A 258 2.51 27.21 12.91
CA GLY A 258 1.51 26.49 12.13
C GLY A 258 1.38 26.94 10.68
N ILE A 259 0.15 27.21 10.25
CA ILE A 259 -0.18 27.56 8.86
C ILE A 259 -1.01 28.85 8.80
N GLU A 260 -0.83 29.60 7.71
CA GLU A 260 -1.63 30.74 7.30
C GLU A 260 -2.44 30.39 6.04
N MET A 261 -3.71 30.72 6.05
CA MET A 261 -4.65 30.43 4.97
C MET A 261 -4.92 31.65 4.10
N LYS A 262 -5.31 31.44 2.85
CA LYS A 262 -5.77 32.50 1.94
C LYS A 262 -6.94 33.33 2.49
N SER A 263 -7.75 32.76 3.37
CA SER A 263 -8.83 33.49 4.07
C SER A 263 -8.32 34.51 5.08
N GLY A 264 -7.03 34.50 5.41
CA GLY A 264 -6.42 35.28 6.49
C GLY A 264 -6.42 34.56 7.84
N ASP A 265 -7.04 33.38 7.93
CA ASP A 265 -7.01 32.57 9.15
C ASP A 265 -5.61 32.03 9.44
N ASN A 266 -5.25 32.01 10.73
CA ASN A 266 -4.02 31.41 11.21
C ASN A 266 -4.35 30.24 12.15
N PHE A 267 -3.77 29.08 11.89
CA PHE A 267 -3.92 27.89 12.73
C PHE A 267 -2.60 27.53 13.41
N ASN A 268 -2.61 27.59 14.76
CA ASN A 268 -1.51 27.04 15.54
C ASN A 268 -1.63 25.51 15.55
N ILE A 269 -0.55 24.83 15.25
CA ILE A 269 -0.47 23.38 15.09
C ILE A 269 0.56 22.83 16.06
N ASP A 270 0.21 21.80 16.82
CA ASP A 270 1.11 21.10 17.76
C ASP A 270 1.86 19.95 17.06
N LEU A 271 1.23 19.32 16.05
CA LEU A 271 1.81 18.23 15.29
C LEU A 271 1.39 18.29 13.81
N MET A 272 2.34 18.09 12.93
CA MET A 272 2.07 17.79 11.52
C MET A 272 2.42 16.33 11.21
N VAL A 273 1.46 15.58 10.64
CA VAL A 273 1.66 14.20 10.18
C VAL A 273 1.63 14.18 8.66
N THR A 274 2.72 13.75 8.03
CA THR A 274 2.79 13.62 6.57
C THR A 274 2.45 12.20 6.16
N ALA A 275 1.25 11.99 5.62
CA ALA A 275 0.80 10.71 5.05
C ALA A 275 0.99 10.75 3.52
N THR A 276 2.23 10.94 3.09
CA THR A 276 2.61 11.18 1.70
C THR A 276 2.94 9.91 0.91
N GLY A 277 2.61 8.75 1.49
CA GLY A 277 2.74 7.43 0.87
C GLY A 277 4.15 6.86 0.89
N TYR A 278 4.41 5.98 -0.05
CA TYR A 278 5.64 5.19 -0.12
C TYR A 278 6.28 5.31 -1.51
N LYS A 279 7.58 5.07 -1.57
CA LYS A 279 8.33 4.95 -2.82
C LYS A 279 8.11 3.56 -3.44
N GLY A 280 8.26 3.43 -4.74
CA GLY A 280 8.20 2.15 -5.44
C GLY A 280 9.30 1.17 -4.99
N GLN A 281 9.15 -0.10 -5.36
CA GLN A 281 10.13 -1.13 -5.02
C GLN A 281 11.51 -0.89 -5.67
N GLU A 282 11.58 -0.09 -6.73
CA GLU A 282 12.83 0.31 -7.39
C GLU A 282 13.83 0.92 -6.41
N TYR A 283 13.35 1.67 -5.42
CA TYR A 283 14.21 2.25 -4.38
C TYR A 283 14.85 1.19 -3.48
N VAL A 284 14.10 0.13 -3.15
CA VAL A 284 14.63 -1.00 -2.38
C VAL A 284 15.64 -1.79 -3.20
N VAL A 285 15.37 -1.96 -4.51
CA VAL A 285 16.29 -2.63 -5.43
C VAL A 285 17.59 -1.84 -5.56
N GLU A 286 17.53 -0.51 -5.68
CA GLU A 286 18.72 0.33 -5.75
C GLU A 286 19.57 0.23 -4.47
N GLU A 287 18.93 0.25 -3.32
CA GLU A 287 19.60 0.14 -2.01
C GLU A 287 20.33 -1.19 -1.85
N PHE A 288 19.69 -2.30 -2.23
CA PHE A 288 20.22 -3.64 -1.96
C PHE A 288 21.08 -4.21 -3.08
N PHE A 289 20.84 -3.85 -4.32
CA PHE A 289 21.48 -4.46 -5.51
C PHE A 289 22.23 -3.45 -6.38
N GLY A 290 22.07 -2.17 -6.10
CA GLY A 290 22.70 -1.07 -6.84
C GLY A 290 22.01 -0.67 -8.14
N LYS A 291 22.42 0.49 -8.66
CA LYS A 291 21.80 1.17 -9.78
C LYS A 291 21.76 0.35 -11.08
N SER A 292 22.81 -0.41 -11.37
CA SER A 292 22.86 -1.24 -12.58
C SER A 292 21.80 -2.34 -12.61
N VAL A 293 21.37 -2.85 -11.45
CA VAL A 293 20.30 -3.84 -11.34
C VAL A 293 18.93 -3.16 -11.54
N VAL A 294 18.72 -1.98 -10.95
CA VAL A 294 17.50 -1.19 -11.18
C VAL A 294 17.30 -0.90 -12.67
N GLU A 295 18.34 -0.44 -13.35
CA GLU A 295 18.29 -0.12 -14.79
C GLU A 295 17.93 -1.34 -15.63
N LYS A 296 18.40 -2.54 -15.27
CA LYS A 296 18.04 -3.78 -15.97
C LYS A 296 16.61 -4.23 -15.68
N VAL A 297 16.19 -4.17 -14.42
CA VAL A 297 14.85 -4.58 -14.01
C VAL A 297 13.81 -3.63 -14.61
N GLY A 298 14.06 -2.32 -14.55
CA GLY A 298 13.11 -1.31 -14.95
C GLY A 298 11.97 -1.15 -13.92
N PRO A 299 10.85 -0.53 -14.33
CA PRO A 299 9.72 -0.26 -13.43
C PRO A 299 9.10 -1.53 -12.86
N ILE A 300 8.76 -1.49 -11.57
CA ILE A 300 8.10 -2.57 -10.84
C ILE A 300 6.70 -2.12 -10.45
N TRP A 301 5.70 -2.99 -10.61
CA TRP A 301 4.28 -2.66 -10.40
C TRP A 301 3.69 -1.75 -11.49
N GLY A 302 2.36 -1.63 -11.53
CA GLY A 302 1.64 -1.02 -12.66
C GLY A 302 1.68 -1.90 -13.91
N PHE A 303 0.86 -1.58 -14.90
CA PHE A 303 0.74 -2.40 -16.10
C PHE A 303 1.80 -2.08 -17.13
N ASP A 304 2.33 -3.12 -17.76
CA ASP A 304 3.07 -3.05 -19.02
C ASP A 304 2.09 -2.79 -20.18
N ASN A 305 2.40 -1.82 -21.03
CA ASN A 305 1.49 -1.42 -22.10
C ASN A 305 1.37 -2.47 -23.22
N ASP A 306 2.44 -3.23 -23.46
CA ASP A 306 2.49 -4.22 -24.54
C ASP A 306 1.94 -5.57 -24.07
N ARG A 307 2.37 -6.02 -22.90
CA ARG A 307 1.98 -7.32 -22.33
C ARG A 307 0.65 -7.31 -21.61
N GLN A 308 0.19 -6.14 -21.14
CA GLN A 308 -1.03 -5.96 -20.35
C GLN A 308 -0.98 -6.71 -19.00
N GLU A 309 0.23 -6.95 -18.48
CA GLU A 309 0.52 -7.63 -17.22
C GLU A 309 1.15 -6.66 -16.22
N LEU A 310 1.14 -7.00 -14.93
CA LEU A 310 1.86 -6.23 -13.90
C LEU A 310 3.37 -6.37 -14.12
N ARG A 311 4.05 -5.22 -14.26
CA ARG A 311 5.47 -5.16 -14.58
C ARG A 311 6.33 -5.83 -13.52
N ASN A 312 7.13 -6.78 -13.94
CA ASN A 312 8.11 -7.51 -13.14
C ASN A 312 7.56 -8.26 -11.92
N MET A 313 6.23 -8.41 -11.81
CA MET A 313 5.61 -9.14 -10.70
C MET A 313 5.37 -10.59 -11.11
N TRP A 314 5.83 -11.52 -10.27
CA TRP A 314 5.63 -12.97 -10.41
C TRP A 314 6.14 -13.57 -11.72
N MET A 315 7.11 -12.93 -12.34
CA MET A 315 7.69 -13.34 -13.64
C MET A 315 9.21 -13.16 -13.62
N GLN A 316 9.88 -13.74 -14.62
CA GLN A 316 11.30 -13.44 -14.88
C GLN A 316 11.49 -11.96 -15.16
N THR A 317 12.54 -11.40 -14.52
CA THR A 317 13.00 -10.04 -14.81
C THR A 317 14.23 -10.08 -15.74
N ASN A 318 14.63 -8.92 -16.25
CA ASN A 318 15.88 -8.80 -17.02
C ASN A 318 17.14 -9.02 -16.16
N GLN A 319 17.02 -9.11 -14.83
CA GLN A 319 18.12 -9.51 -13.94
C GLN A 319 17.92 -10.98 -13.56
N PRO A 320 18.75 -11.91 -14.07
CA PRO A 320 18.62 -13.32 -13.76
C PRO A 320 18.63 -13.60 -12.25
N GLY A 321 17.73 -14.47 -11.83
CA GLY A 321 17.64 -14.90 -10.43
C GLY A 321 17.06 -13.86 -9.47
N LEU A 322 16.54 -12.70 -9.94
CA LEU A 322 15.82 -11.70 -9.13
C LEU A 322 14.34 -11.69 -9.49
N TRP A 323 13.50 -11.87 -8.48
CA TRP A 323 12.05 -11.99 -8.62
C TRP A 323 11.34 -11.07 -7.65
N PHE A 324 10.10 -10.70 -7.98
CA PHE A 324 9.25 -9.87 -7.12
C PHE A 324 7.93 -10.56 -6.81
N HIS A 325 7.56 -10.48 -5.54
CA HIS A 325 6.34 -11.05 -5.00
C HIS A 325 5.73 -10.05 -4.01
N ALA A 326 4.57 -9.49 -4.35
CA ALA A 326 3.87 -8.51 -3.52
C ALA A 326 2.37 -8.54 -3.80
N GLY A 327 1.64 -7.61 -3.23
CA GLY A 327 0.21 -7.48 -3.44
C GLY A 327 -0.63 -7.92 -2.24
N SER A 328 -1.93 -8.13 -2.46
CA SER A 328 -2.83 -8.65 -1.43
C SER A 328 -2.55 -10.12 -1.12
N LEU A 329 -3.05 -10.62 0.03
CA LEU A 329 -2.94 -12.05 0.39
C LEU A 329 -3.55 -12.96 -0.69
N ALA A 330 -4.62 -12.52 -1.37
CA ALA A 330 -5.21 -13.26 -2.48
C ALA A 330 -4.25 -13.34 -3.67
N GLN A 331 -3.62 -12.24 -4.06
CA GLN A 331 -2.59 -12.25 -5.11
C GLN A 331 -1.39 -13.12 -4.72
N CYS A 332 -0.95 -13.03 -3.47
CA CYS A 332 0.12 -13.91 -2.97
C CYS A 332 -0.25 -15.39 -3.05
N ARG A 333 -1.48 -15.77 -2.67
CA ARG A 333 -1.97 -17.15 -2.78
C ARG A 333 -1.95 -17.65 -4.22
N ILE A 334 -2.46 -16.84 -5.15
CA ILE A 334 -2.58 -17.20 -6.56
C ILE A 334 -1.19 -17.28 -7.21
N PHE A 335 -0.47 -16.17 -7.20
CA PHE A 335 0.72 -15.99 -8.04
C PHE A 335 1.99 -16.62 -7.48
N SER A 336 2.04 -16.94 -6.17
CA SER A 336 3.18 -17.70 -5.61
C SER A 336 3.35 -19.08 -6.26
N LYS A 337 2.25 -19.74 -6.63
CA LYS A 337 2.26 -21.02 -7.34
C LYS A 337 2.97 -20.90 -8.69
N PHE A 338 2.62 -19.88 -9.49
CA PHE A 338 3.22 -19.63 -10.80
C PHE A 338 4.67 -19.20 -10.69
N LEU A 339 5.02 -18.38 -9.71
CA LEU A 339 6.39 -17.97 -9.44
C LEU A 339 7.27 -19.18 -9.08
N ALA A 340 6.79 -20.03 -8.19
CA ALA A 340 7.50 -21.24 -7.77
C ALA A 340 7.74 -22.21 -8.95
N LEU A 341 6.72 -22.38 -9.82
CA LEU A 341 6.84 -23.22 -11.02
C LEU A 341 7.90 -22.70 -11.99
N GLN A 342 7.96 -21.39 -12.23
CA GLN A 342 8.99 -20.79 -13.09
C GLN A 342 10.39 -21.00 -12.52
N ILE A 343 10.59 -20.75 -11.23
CA ILE A 343 11.88 -20.97 -10.54
C ILE A 343 12.28 -22.44 -10.66
N ARG A 344 11.35 -23.37 -10.44
CA ARG A 344 11.62 -24.80 -10.55
C ARG A 344 11.96 -25.21 -11.98
N ALA A 345 11.24 -24.71 -12.96
CA ALA A 345 11.51 -25.00 -14.38
C ALA A 345 12.91 -24.54 -14.80
N ILE A 346 13.39 -23.39 -14.30
CA ILE A 346 14.77 -22.94 -14.53
C ILE A 346 15.78 -23.90 -13.87
N GLN A 347 15.52 -24.36 -12.64
CA GLN A 347 16.40 -25.27 -11.93
C GLN A 347 16.53 -26.63 -12.61
N GLU A 348 15.45 -27.08 -13.27
CA GLU A 348 15.45 -28.32 -14.07
C GLU A 348 15.93 -28.14 -15.52
N GLY A 349 16.28 -26.91 -15.92
CA GLY A 349 16.71 -26.61 -17.29
C GLY A 349 15.60 -26.67 -18.35
N ILE A 350 14.32 -26.64 -17.93
CA ILE A 350 13.15 -26.62 -18.79
C ILE A 350 12.91 -25.20 -19.33
N LEU A 351 13.17 -24.21 -18.51
CA LEU A 351 13.09 -22.79 -18.85
C LEU A 351 14.49 -22.16 -18.75
N ILE A 352 14.82 -21.30 -19.72
CA ILE A 352 16.15 -20.64 -19.82
C ILE A 352 16.08 -19.21 -19.27
#